data_47cd885ecb3a36d003bd1a4a53288e93
#
_entry.id   47cd885ecb3a36d003bd1a4a53288e93
#
_cell.length_a   1.000
_cell.length_b   1.000
_cell.length_c   1.000
_cell.angle_alpha   90.00
_cell.angle_beta   90.00
_cell.angle_gamma   90.00
#
_symmetry.space_group_name_H-M   'P 1'
#
loop_
_entity.id
_entity.type
_entity.pdbx_description
1 polymer ?
#
loop_
_entity_poly.entity_id
_entity_poly.type
_entity_poly.pdbx_seq_one_letter_code
_entity_poly.pdbx_strand_id
1 'polypeptide(L)'
;MSKQFALSSLCSLSMTLMTAQAAEPPTSLDKPEGRLDIIAWPGYIERGQTDKQYDWVSQFEKETGCAVNVKTAATSDEMVSLMAKGGYDLVTASGDASLRLIMGKRVQPINTALIPNW
;
A
#
# COMPACT_ATOMS: atom_id res chain seq x y z
N MET A 1 21.19 -10.62 -68.92
CA MET A 1 20.95 -11.67 -67.91
C MET A 1 21.25 -11.11 -66.54
N SER A 2 20.24 -10.60 -65.88
CA SER A 2 20.38 -9.90 -64.59
C SER A 2 19.75 -10.76 -63.52
N LYS A 3 20.51 -11.29 -62.55
CA LYS A 3 20.05 -12.10 -61.44
C LYS A 3 19.79 -11.16 -60.26
N GLN A 4 18.52 -10.98 -59.92
CA GLN A 4 18.10 -10.30 -58.70
C GLN A 4 18.20 -11.27 -57.51
N PHE A 5 18.98 -10.91 -56.49
CA PHE A 5 19.02 -11.57 -55.19
C PHE A 5 17.98 -10.89 -54.28
N ALA A 6 16.97 -11.65 -53.93
CA ALA A 6 16.01 -11.25 -52.90
C ALA A 6 16.63 -11.50 -51.51
N LEU A 7 16.92 -10.45 -50.76
CA LEU A 7 17.24 -10.54 -49.34
C LEU A 7 15.96 -10.64 -48.52
N SER A 8 15.71 -11.83 -48.01
CA SER A 8 14.63 -12.07 -47.00
C SER A 8 15.14 -11.62 -45.65
N SER A 9 14.67 -10.45 -45.19
CA SER A 9 14.94 -9.93 -43.84
C SER A 9 14.02 -10.70 -42.85
N LEU A 10 14.60 -11.65 -42.11
CA LEU A 10 13.93 -12.25 -40.94
C LEU A 10 13.92 -11.23 -39.81
N CYS A 11 12.77 -10.62 -39.59
CA CYS A 11 12.53 -9.78 -38.42
C CYS A 11 12.31 -10.71 -37.21
N SER A 12 13.35 -10.97 -36.42
CA SER A 12 13.25 -11.72 -35.17
C SER A 12 12.57 -10.83 -34.12
N LEU A 13 11.29 -11.13 -33.86
CA LEU A 13 10.50 -10.47 -32.80
C LEU A 13 10.94 -11.05 -31.44
N SER A 14 11.90 -10.40 -30.78
CA SER A 14 12.33 -10.75 -29.44
C SER A 14 11.24 -10.36 -28.45
N MET A 15 10.44 -11.35 -28.04
CA MET A 15 9.42 -11.18 -27.01
C MET A 15 10.11 -11.20 -25.64
N THR A 16 10.45 -10.02 -25.10
CA THR A 16 10.95 -9.87 -23.73
C THR A 16 9.80 -10.19 -22.78
N LEU A 17 9.83 -11.36 -22.14
CA LEU A 17 8.97 -11.65 -20.99
C LEU A 17 9.32 -10.66 -19.86
N MET A 18 8.51 -9.64 -19.66
CA MET A 18 8.54 -8.85 -18.43
C MET A 18 7.97 -9.71 -17.30
N THR A 19 8.84 -10.32 -16.52
CA THR A 19 8.44 -10.93 -15.24
C THR A 19 7.99 -9.81 -14.31
N ALA A 20 6.71 -9.83 -13.96
CA ALA A 20 6.19 -8.94 -12.91
C ALA A 20 6.82 -9.34 -11.58
N GLN A 21 7.84 -8.61 -11.14
CA GLN A 21 8.49 -8.84 -9.86
C GLN A 21 7.58 -8.30 -8.75
N ALA A 22 7.26 -9.14 -7.78
CA ALA A 22 6.59 -8.69 -6.57
C ALA A 22 7.49 -7.68 -5.85
N ALA A 23 6.90 -6.67 -5.23
CA ALA A 23 7.66 -5.73 -4.43
C ALA A 23 8.28 -6.47 -3.23
N GLU A 24 9.57 -6.26 -3.00
CA GLU A 24 10.26 -6.79 -1.82
C GLU A 24 9.91 -5.94 -0.60
N PRO A 25 9.75 -6.55 0.59
CA PRO A 25 9.52 -5.79 1.82
C PRO A 25 10.76 -4.96 2.18
N PRO A 26 10.58 -3.80 2.85
CA PRO A 26 11.72 -2.98 3.29
C PRO A 26 12.61 -3.78 4.26
N THR A 27 13.92 -3.61 4.16
CA THR A 27 14.91 -4.29 5.02
C THR A 27 15.31 -3.46 6.23
N SER A 28 14.97 -2.18 6.25
CA SER A 28 15.22 -1.24 7.35
C SER A 28 14.09 -0.23 7.42
N LEU A 29 13.94 0.41 8.58
CA LEU A 29 13.04 1.53 8.75
C LEU A 29 13.78 2.83 8.41
N ASP A 30 13.14 3.68 7.64
CA ASP A 30 13.60 5.04 7.39
C ASP A 30 13.35 5.95 8.60
N LYS A 31 13.88 7.18 8.54
CA LYS A 31 13.60 8.17 9.56
C LYS A 31 12.09 8.48 9.59
N PRO A 32 11.44 8.42 10.75
CA PRO A 32 10.02 8.73 10.88
C PRO A 32 9.70 10.15 10.37
N GLU A 33 8.69 10.28 9.54
CA GLU A 33 8.21 11.59 9.07
C GLU A 33 7.35 12.34 10.10
N GLY A 34 7.00 11.67 11.22
CA GLY A 34 6.24 12.25 12.32
C GLY A 34 4.73 12.32 12.08
N ARG A 35 4.23 11.63 11.06
CA ARG A 35 2.81 11.60 10.68
C ARG A 35 2.41 10.22 10.21
N LEU A 36 1.14 9.86 10.42
CA LEU A 36 0.53 8.63 9.95
C LEU A 36 -0.90 8.92 9.48
N ASP A 37 -1.16 8.75 8.20
CA ASP A 37 -2.46 8.97 7.58
C ASP A 37 -3.16 7.61 7.34
N ILE A 38 -4.29 7.38 8.02
CA ILE A 38 -5.00 6.10 8.04
C ILE A 38 -6.38 6.23 7.42
N ILE A 39 -6.76 5.29 6.55
CA ILE A 39 -8.15 5.06 6.17
C ILE A 39 -8.69 3.94 7.06
N ALA A 40 -9.79 4.18 7.78
CA ALA A 40 -10.33 3.20 8.69
C ALA A 40 -11.86 3.12 8.67
N TRP A 41 -12.37 1.95 9.07
CA TRP A 41 -13.77 1.82 9.43
C TRP A 41 -14.09 2.71 10.63
N PRO A 42 -15.32 3.26 10.71
CA PRO A 42 -15.77 3.93 11.94
C PRO A 42 -15.57 3.02 13.16
N GLY A 43 -15.01 3.54 14.24
CA GLY A 43 -14.76 2.80 15.47
C GLY A 43 -13.47 1.96 15.52
N TYR A 44 -12.67 1.91 14.44
CA TYR A 44 -11.43 1.13 14.42
C TYR A 44 -10.22 1.88 14.97
N ILE A 45 -10.19 3.20 14.81
CA ILE A 45 -9.11 4.07 15.31
C ILE A 45 -9.73 5.14 16.19
N GLU A 46 -9.75 4.88 17.49
CA GLU A 46 -10.47 5.69 18.48
C GLU A 46 -9.54 6.56 19.32
N ARG A 47 -9.99 7.82 19.56
CA ARG A 47 -9.31 8.87 20.36
C ARG A 47 -10.09 9.26 21.62
N GLY A 48 -11.01 8.44 22.08
CA GLY A 48 -11.86 8.77 23.21
C GLY A 48 -12.89 9.88 22.94
N GLN A 49 -13.21 10.14 21.66
CA GLN A 49 -14.20 11.16 21.29
C GLN A 49 -15.62 10.75 21.63
N THR A 50 -15.94 9.48 21.42
CA THR A 50 -17.25 8.91 21.72
C THR A 50 -17.31 8.42 23.17
N ASP A 51 -16.26 7.72 23.61
CA ASP A 51 -16.09 7.21 24.98
C ASP A 51 -14.60 7.31 25.35
N LYS A 52 -14.30 7.99 26.45
CA LYS A 52 -12.94 8.19 26.95
C LYS A 52 -12.20 6.90 27.31
N GLN A 53 -12.91 5.79 27.48
CA GLN A 53 -12.30 4.47 27.71
C GLN A 53 -11.70 3.87 26.42
N TYR A 54 -12.12 4.35 25.27
CA TYR A 54 -11.62 3.91 23.96
C TYR A 54 -10.70 4.97 23.35
N ASP A 55 -9.51 5.12 23.94
CA ASP A 55 -8.45 5.97 23.41
C ASP A 55 -7.13 5.20 23.40
N TRP A 56 -6.75 4.71 22.24
CA TRP A 56 -5.44 4.07 22.00
C TRP A 56 -4.55 4.88 21.06
N VAL A 57 -5.03 6.01 20.56
CA VAL A 57 -4.27 6.91 19.68
C VAL A 57 -3.47 7.92 20.45
N SER A 58 -4.07 8.57 21.47
CA SER A 58 -3.42 9.66 22.18
C SER A 58 -2.14 9.23 22.92
N GLN A 59 -2.12 8.01 23.46
CA GLN A 59 -0.92 7.46 24.10
C GLN A 59 0.18 7.23 23.06
N PHE A 60 -0.15 6.62 21.93
CA PHE A 60 0.80 6.38 20.83
C PHE A 60 1.42 7.70 20.34
N GLU A 61 0.62 8.73 20.10
CA GLU A 61 1.10 10.04 19.66
C GLU A 61 2.06 10.66 20.70
N LYS A 62 1.71 10.55 21.99
CA LYS A 62 2.54 11.08 23.09
C LYS A 62 3.88 10.35 23.20
N GLU A 63 3.90 9.04 23.03
CA GLU A 63 5.10 8.21 23.15
C GLU A 63 6.03 8.32 21.96
N THR A 64 5.47 8.44 20.75
CA THR A 64 6.23 8.40 19.51
C THR A 64 6.48 9.76 18.87
N GLY A 65 5.68 10.77 19.23
CA GLY A 65 5.66 12.07 18.54
C GLY A 65 5.07 12.01 17.13
N CYS A 66 4.43 10.88 16.77
CA CYS A 66 3.84 10.66 15.44
C CYS A 66 2.36 11.04 15.46
N ALA A 67 1.97 12.09 14.74
CA ALA A 67 0.58 12.54 14.63
C ALA A 67 -0.23 11.56 13.78
N VAL A 68 -1.37 11.11 14.28
CA VAL A 68 -2.26 10.17 13.57
C VAL A 68 -3.47 10.90 13.00
N ASN A 69 -3.62 10.88 11.69
CA ASN A 69 -4.78 11.40 10.98
C ASN A 69 -5.65 10.25 10.50
N VAL A 70 -6.94 10.31 10.76
CA VAL A 70 -7.87 9.24 10.39
C VAL A 70 -8.93 9.76 9.44
N LYS A 71 -9.01 9.15 8.27
CA LYS A 71 -10.11 9.29 7.32
C LYS A 71 -11.03 8.09 7.46
N THR A 72 -12.22 8.27 7.97
CA THR A 72 -13.21 7.19 8.00
C THR A 72 -13.81 6.95 6.63
N ALA A 73 -13.99 5.67 6.28
CA ALA A 73 -14.70 5.22 5.10
C ALA A 73 -15.67 4.10 5.50
N ALA A 74 -16.87 4.13 4.93
CA ALA A 74 -17.95 3.22 5.30
C ALA A 74 -18.03 1.96 4.42
N THR A 75 -17.31 1.93 3.30
CA THR A 75 -17.32 0.80 2.36
C THR A 75 -15.92 0.44 1.88
N SER A 76 -15.72 -0.84 1.54
CA SER A 76 -14.48 -1.34 0.92
C SER A 76 -14.16 -0.63 -0.39
N ASP A 77 -15.17 -0.31 -1.19
CA ASP A 77 -14.98 0.41 -2.48
C ASP A 77 -14.47 1.83 -2.28
N GLU A 78 -14.96 2.53 -1.27
CA GLU A 78 -14.46 3.84 -0.88
C GLU A 78 -13.00 3.75 -0.44
N MET A 79 -12.65 2.76 0.39
CA MET A 79 -11.26 2.54 0.85
C MET A 79 -10.30 2.28 -0.31
N VAL A 80 -10.67 1.40 -1.24
CA VAL A 80 -9.86 1.13 -2.45
C VAL A 80 -9.70 2.39 -3.29
N SER A 81 -10.77 3.18 -3.45
CA SER A 81 -10.74 4.43 -4.20
C SER A 81 -9.85 5.49 -3.56
N LEU A 82 -9.87 5.62 -2.23
CA LEU A 82 -9.02 6.54 -1.48
C LEU A 82 -7.54 6.12 -1.57
N MET A 83 -7.23 4.84 -1.38
CA MET A 83 -5.87 4.32 -1.55
C MET A 83 -5.34 4.53 -2.98
N ALA A 84 -6.20 4.44 -3.99
CA ALA A 84 -5.82 4.71 -5.38
C ALA A 84 -5.44 6.18 -5.63
N LYS A 85 -6.03 7.12 -4.88
CA LYS A 85 -5.68 8.55 -4.94
C LYS A 85 -4.34 8.85 -4.27
N GLY A 86 -3.89 7.99 -3.35
CA GLY A 86 -2.66 8.17 -2.57
C GLY A 86 -2.83 9.14 -1.38
N GLY A 87 -1.71 9.33 -0.64
CA GLY A 87 -1.67 10.21 0.53
C GLY A 87 -2.14 9.52 1.81
N TYR A 88 -2.13 8.20 1.84
CA TYR A 88 -2.43 7.38 3.02
C TYR A 88 -1.39 6.28 3.19
N ASP A 89 -1.04 6.00 4.44
CA ASP A 89 -0.02 5.01 4.82
C ASP A 89 -0.63 3.66 5.16
N LEU A 90 -1.81 3.67 5.79
CA LEU A 90 -2.51 2.47 6.25
C LEU A 90 -3.98 2.49 5.83
N VAL A 91 -4.53 1.30 5.68
CA VAL A 91 -5.97 1.10 5.48
C VAL A 91 -6.45 -0.14 6.22
N THR A 92 -7.57 -0.02 6.94
CA THR A 92 -8.31 -1.19 7.40
C THR A 92 -9.24 -1.62 6.29
N ALA A 93 -9.09 -2.84 5.79
CA ALA A 93 -9.85 -3.29 4.62
C ALA A 93 -10.38 -4.72 4.82
N SER A 94 -11.53 -5.01 4.21
CA SER A 94 -12.03 -6.38 4.10
C SER A 94 -11.14 -7.23 3.19
N GLY A 95 -11.26 -8.57 3.27
CA GLY A 95 -10.40 -9.48 2.53
C GLY A 95 -10.46 -9.29 1.02
N ASP A 96 -11.63 -9.00 0.45
CA ASP A 96 -11.80 -8.69 -0.96
C ASP A 96 -11.10 -7.37 -1.37
N ALA A 97 -11.23 -6.33 -0.56
CA ALA A 97 -10.54 -5.07 -0.79
C ALA A 97 -9.01 -5.22 -0.66
N SER A 98 -8.54 -6.02 0.30
CA SER A 98 -7.11 -6.34 0.45
C SER A 98 -6.55 -6.98 -0.81
N LEU A 99 -7.25 -7.97 -1.39
CA LEU A 99 -6.84 -8.58 -2.65
C LEU A 99 -6.77 -7.56 -3.81
N ARG A 100 -7.76 -6.68 -3.91
CA ARG A 100 -7.78 -5.61 -4.93
C ARG A 100 -6.60 -4.65 -4.78
N LEU A 101 -6.25 -4.28 -3.55
CA LEU A 101 -5.13 -3.40 -3.26
C LEU A 101 -3.78 -4.07 -3.58
N ILE A 102 -3.62 -5.35 -3.24
CA ILE A 102 -2.43 -6.14 -3.56
C ILE A 102 -2.27 -6.27 -5.08
N MET A 103 -3.32 -6.71 -5.77
CA MET A 103 -3.30 -6.88 -7.24
C MET A 103 -3.09 -5.55 -7.96
N GLY A 104 -3.64 -4.46 -7.41
CA GLY A 104 -3.45 -3.10 -7.91
C GLY A 104 -2.10 -2.47 -7.56
N LYS A 105 -1.22 -3.18 -6.82
CA LYS A 105 0.08 -2.69 -6.32
C LYS A 105 -0.05 -1.37 -5.54
N ARG A 106 -1.11 -1.26 -4.72
CA ARG A 106 -1.39 -0.09 -3.87
C ARG A 106 -0.92 -0.25 -2.44
N VAL A 107 -0.47 -1.43 -2.09
CA VAL A 107 0.12 -1.78 -0.79
C VAL A 107 1.40 -2.57 -1.03
N GLN A 108 2.29 -2.55 -0.04
CA GLN A 108 3.57 -3.24 -0.07
C GLN A 108 3.60 -4.35 0.99
N PRO A 109 4.43 -5.38 0.84
CA PRO A 109 4.68 -6.37 1.87
C PRO A 109 5.28 -5.73 3.13
N ILE A 110 4.91 -6.27 4.30
CA ILE A 110 5.48 -5.86 5.59
C ILE A 110 6.62 -6.81 5.95
N ASN A 111 7.74 -6.25 6.39
CA ASN A 111 8.81 -7.05 7.00
C ASN A 111 8.56 -7.18 8.50
N THR A 112 7.99 -8.32 8.89
CA THR A 112 7.64 -8.59 10.29
C THR A 112 8.86 -8.65 11.22
N ALA A 113 10.06 -8.91 10.70
CA ALA A 113 11.30 -8.88 11.49
C ALA A 113 11.66 -7.47 12.01
N LEU A 114 11.07 -6.42 11.42
CA LEU A 114 11.24 -5.03 11.87
C LEU A 114 10.22 -4.61 12.93
N ILE A 115 9.27 -5.50 13.30
CA ILE A 115 8.18 -5.21 14.25
C ILE A 115 8.41 -6.03 15.52
N PRO A 116 8.91 -5.42 16.63
CA PRO A 116 9.27 -6.17 17.84
C PRO A 116 8.12 -6.93 18.49
N ASN A 117 6.90 -6.48 18.29
CA ASN A 117 5.69 -7.04 18.92
C ASN A 117 4.79 -7.80 17.93
N TRP A 118 5.38 -8.27 16.83
CA TRP A 118 4.62 -9.04 15.84
C TRP A 118 4.27 -10.44 16.36
#